data_7fb4d950669e59197b8da3e1dcad29f8
#
_entry.id   7fb4d950669e59197b8da3e1dcad29f8
#
_cell.length_a   1.000
_cell.length_b   1.000
_cell.length_c   1.000
_cell.angle_alpha   90.00
_cell.angle_beta   90.00
_cell.angle_gamma   90.00
#
_symmetry.space_group_name_H-M   'P 1'
#
loop_
_entity.id
_entity.type
_entity.pdbx_description
1 polymer ?
#
loop_
_entity_poly.entity_id
_entity_poly.type
_entity_poly.pdbx_seq_one_letter_code
_entity_poly.pdbx_strand_id
1 'polypeptide(L)'
;VFHHAQGDEPLYSTYVGSSNLTINALNSNREWNLKVATTDTSGLAEQLSEEIESQISESKPLTDAWLKLYEEDFKKYAPQRPNRKPIEKTSQSQTIQPNAMQVEALMNLAQLRKQGESRAIIVSATGTGKTYLSAFDVRQVKPNRMLYIAQQEQILKKAEESFQKVLGCPKSELGLFSGGSKESDRKYVFATVQTMSRPETLAQFDADEFDYILVDEVHHAAAESYKRVIDHFQPNFMLGMTATPERTDGANIFELFGNNVAYEIRLQKALEEDMLCPFHYYGVHEYIQDAPDEKIAGKDVKVESMTDQERNELSRWLEELADPNRVRYIIDKIQIYSEAGTPVQGLVFCSRREEAKRLSDLFNQQMNQQAERPYRTKAITGENSQMERDTAVAQLENGELDYIFTVDLFNEGVDIPHVNQIVILRQTKSSIIFTQQLGRGLRKASGKDCVVVIDFIGNYANNYLIPIALYGHTGDRDVARKNLQRETIGVSSISFDKIARERVLASLDTADLSNMKLLSQQYQQMRYELGRIPMLMDFARRDASLVFTMASKNDDYLSFVRSREKSLSRGKNATISYLEQLESTSDAQNGVL
;
A
#
# COMPACT_ATOMS: atom_id res chain seq x y z
N VAL A 1 17.89 -14.62 19.65
CA VAL A 1 16.96 -15.46 18.89
C VAL A 1 15.94 -16.03 19.85
N PHE A 2 14.67 -15.93 19.49
CA PHE A 2 13.57 -16.50 20.27
C PHE A 2 12.95 -17.63 19.46
N HIS A 3 12.87 -18.81 20.06
CA HIS A 3 12.17 -19.94 19.49
C HIS A 3 10.79 -20.04 20.13
N HIS A 4 9.73 -19.99 19.33
CA HIS A 4 8.36 -20.11 19.79
C HIS A 4 7.86 -21.51 19.46
N ALA A 5 7.78 -22.38 20.46
CA ALA A 5 7.23 -23.73 20.34
C ALA A 5 5.74 -23.73 20.72
N GLN A 6 4.87 -23.10 19.95
CA GLN A 6 3.42 -23.23 20.11
C GLN A 6 2.80 -23.67 18.78
N GLY A 7 2.32 -24.91 18.74
CA GLY A 7 1.74 -25.54 17.55
C GLY A 7 2.73 -26.42 16.80
N ASP A 8 2.30 -26.95 15.67
CA ASP A 8 3.04 -27.93 14.87
C ASP A 8 4.21 -27.35 14.05
N GLU A 9 4.36 -26.02 14.02
CA GLU A 9 5.44 -25.36 13.29
C GLU A 9 6.24 -24.42 14.20
N PRO A 10 7.54 -24.69 14.42
CA PRO A 10 8.41 -23.79 15.18
C PRO A 10 8.68 -22.49 14.39
N LEU A 11 8.56 -21.36 15.08
CA LEU A 11 8.86 -20.03 14.56
C LEU A 11 10.11 -19.47 15.25
N TYR A 12 11.06 -18.98 14.44
CA TYR A 12 12.25 -18.30 14.92
C TYR A 12 12.11 -16.80 14.75
N SER A 13 12.25 -16.03 15.83
CA SER A 13 12.38 -14.58 15.77
C SER A 13 13.80 -14.17 16.14
N THR A 14 14.54 -13.64 15.20
CA THR A 14 15.93 -13.22 15.36
C THR A 14 16.03 -11.69 15.29
N TYR A 15 16.71 -11.10 16.26
CA TYR A 15 17.04 -9.68 16.27
C TYR A 15 18.53 -9.53 16.04
N VAL A 16 18.92 -8.86 14.94
CA VAL A 16 20.30 -8.55 14.60
C VAL A 16 20.45 -7.04 14.56
N GLY A 17 21.40 -6.50 15.31
CA GLY A 17 21.58 -5.04 15.32
C GLY A 17 22.75 -4.60 16.19
N SER A 18 22.94 -3.29 16.24
CA SER A 18 24.02 -2.64 17.00
C SER A 18 23.64 -2.37 18.47
N SER A 19 22.40 -2.63 18.86
CA SER A 19 21.94 -2.30 20.21
C SER A 19 22.52 -3.22 21.27
N ASN A 20 23.11 -2.61 22.28
CA ASN A 20 23.46 -3.31 23.51
C ASN A 20 22.20 -3.52 24.35
N LEU A 21 22.14 -4.60 25.16
CA LEU A 21 21.06 -4.83 26.12
C LEU A 21 21.11 -3.84 27.30
N THR A 22 21.08 -2.56 26.99
CA THR A 22 21.04 -1.47 27.97
C THR A 22 19.69 -0.76 27.92
N ILE A 23 19.22 -0.23 29.05
CA ILE A 23 17.97 0.53 29.13
C ILE A 23 17.95 1.69 28.13
N ASN A 24 19.09 2.33 27.87
CA ASN A 24 19.18 3.43 26.91
C ASN A 24 19.11 2.95 25.47
N ALA A 25 19.75 1.82 25.12
CA ALA A 25 19.68 1.23 23.80
C ALA A 25 18.26 0.72 23.49
N LEU A 26 17.56 0.19 24.50
CA LEU A 26 16.20 -0.34 24.35
C LEU A 26 15.13 0.77 24.33
N ASN A 27 15.35 1.90 25.01
CA ASN A 27 14.28 2.89 25.24
C ASN A 27 14.56 4.28 24.67
N SER A 28 15.81 4.69 24.46
CA SER A 28 16.13 6.10 24.18
C SER A 28 17.15 6.35 23.08
N ASN A 29 18.01 5.39 22.74
CA ASN A 29 18.95 5.53 21.64
C ASN A 29 18.29 5.19 20.31
N ARG A 30 18.75 5.81 19.22
CA ARG A 30 18.41 5.40 17.87
C ARG A 30 19.37 4.25 17.48
N GLU A 31 18.93 3.02 17.72
CA GLU A 31 19.66 1.81 17.38
C GLU A 31 19.00 1.14 16.18
N TRP A 32 19.81 0.58 15.29
CA TRP A 32 19.29 -0.19 14.17
C TRP A 32 19.24 -1.65 14.55
N ASN A 33 18.05 -2.21 14.67
CA ASN A 33 17.83 -3.63 14.91
C ASN A 33 17.00 -4.19 13.77
N LEU A 34 17.48 -5.24 13.14
CA LEU A 34 16.74 -6.02 12.18
C LEU A 34 16.08 -7.18 12.93
N LYS A 35 14.75 -7.22 12.94
CA LYS A 35 13.99 -8.39 13.37
C LYS A 35 13.68 -9.23 12.15
N VAL A 36 14.08 -10.48 12.16
CA VAL A 36 13.72 -11.48 11.16
C VAL A 36 12.91 -12.56 11.84
N ALA A 37 11.73 -12.87 11.31
CA ALA A 37 10.93 -14.00 11.76
C ALA A 37 10.84 -15.01 10.62
N THR A 38 11.20 -16.27 10.89
CA THR A 38 11.25 -17.35 9.91
C THR A 38 10.63 -18.61 10.47
N THR A 39 10.13 -19.48 9.60
CA THR A 39 9.76 -20.87 9.96
C THR A 39 11.00 -21.75 9.91
N ASP A 40 10.98 -22.91 10.59
CA ASP A 40 12.09 -23.87 10.62
C ASP A 40 12.41 -24.48 9.25
N THR A 41 11.49 -24.38 8.30
CA THR A 41 11.67 -24.88 6.92
C THR A 41 12.39 -23.86 6.01
N SER A 42 12.74 -22.69 6.50
CA SER A 42 13.47 -21.69 5.71
C SER A 42 14.99 -21.92 5.79
N GLY A 43 15.70 -21.78 4.67
CA GLY A 43 17.17 -21.86 4.64
C GLY A 43 17.84 -20.82 5.56
N LEU A 44 17.15 -19.71 5.85
CA LEU A 44 17.63 -18.70 6.79
C LEU A 44 17.54 -19.18 8.26
N ALA A 45 16.49 -19.94 8.61
CA ALA A 45 16.37 -20.51 9.96
C ALA A 45 17.48 -21.52 10.22
N GLU A 46 17.81 -22.35 9.23
CA GLU A 46 18.91 -23.33 9.30
C GLU A 46 20.25 -22.62 9.50
N GLN A 47 20.59 -21.63 8.68
CA GLN A 47 21.82 -20.85 8.81
C GLN A 47 21.91 -20.11 10.14
N LEU A 48 20.81 -19.52 10.62
CA LEU A 48 20.78 -18.85 11.92
C LEU A 48 20.98 -19.84 13.09
N SER A 49 20.39 -21.02 12.99
CA SER A 49 20.54 -22.06 14.02
C SER A 49 21.97 -22.57 14.10
N GLU A 50 22.60 -22.86 12.95
CA GLU A 50 24.00 -23.28 12.89
C GLU A 50 24.95 -22.22 13.45
N GLU A 51 24.77 -20.95 13.09
CA GLU A 51 25.59 -19.85 13.59
C GLU A 51 25.42 -19.65 15.08
N ILE A 52 24.19 -19.76 15.62
CA ILE A 52 23.90 -19.63 17.04
C ILE A 52 24.52 -20.78 17.83
N GLU A 53 24.40 -22.02 17.34
CA GLU A 53 25.00 -23.18 18.00
C GLU A 53 26.53 -23.04 18.03
N SER A 54 27.14 -22.57 16.95
CA SER A 54 28.58 -22.26 16.90
C SER A 54 28.96 -21.21 17.95
N GLN A 55 28.24 -20.09 18.01
CA GLN A 55 28.51 -19.02 18.98
C GLN A 55 28.27 -19.46 20.42
N ILE A 56 27.24 -20.28 20.70
CA ILE A 56 26.98 -20.84 22.03
C ILE A 56 28.14 -21.77 22.43
N SER A 57 28.64 -22.59 21.51
CA SER A 57 29.76 -23.50 21.79
C SER A 57 31.05 -22.78 22.16
N GLU A 58 31.28 -21.60 21.64
CA GLU A 58 32.44 -20.75 21.90
C GLU A 58 32.22 -19.80 23.10
N SER A 59 30.99 -19.61 23.52
CA SER A 59 30.63 -18.67 24.60
C SER A 59 30.84 -19.26 25.99
N LYS A 60 31.04 -18.39 26.97
CA LYS A 60 31.07 -18.79 28.39
C LYS A 60 29.70 -18.57 29.02
N PRO A 61 29.18 -19.54 29.78
CA PRO A 61 27.88 -19.37 30.42
C PRO A 61 27.90 -18.21 31.43
N LEU A 62 26.85 -17.41 31.40
CA LEU A 62 26.63 -16.33 32.35
C LEU A 62 26.22 -16.91 33.70
N THR A 63 27.12 -16.85 34.67
CA THR A 63 26.86 -17.38 36.03
C THR A 63 26.58 -16.26 37.01
N ASP A 64 25.88 -16.57 38.11
CA ASP A 64 25.64 -15.61 39.21
C ASP A 64 26.94 -15.05 39.80
N ALA A 65 28.00 -15.85 39.82
CA ALA A 65 29.32 -15.41 40.26
C ALA A 65 29.91 -14.37 39.31
N TRP A 66 29.76 -14.57 38.01
CA TRP A 66 30.20 -13.62 37.00
C TRP A 66 29.40 -12.29 37.04
N LEU A 67 28.08 -12.39 37.25
CA LEU A 67 27.20 -11.23 37.38
C LEU A 67 27.58 -10.36 38.59
N LYS A 68 27.88 -11.00 39.75
CA LYS A 68 28.33 -10.27 40.94
C LYS A 68 29.67 -9.53 40.70
N LEU A 69 30.63 -10.22 40.07
CA LEU A 69 31.93 -9.62 39.74
C LEU A 69 31.76 -8.44 38.78
N TYR A 70 30.92 -8.59 37.75
CA TYR A 70 30.61 -7.52 36.82
C TYR A 70 29.92 -6.33 37.46
N GLU A 71 29.01 -6.58 38.41
CA GLU A 71 28.32 -5.52 39.16
C GLU A 71 29.30 -4.73 40.04
N GLU A 72 30.25 -5.39 40.67
CA GLU A 72 31.31 -4.74 41.46
C GLU A 72 32.23 -3.91 40.59
N ASP A 73 32.68 -4.43 39.47
CA ASP A 73 33.52 -3.71 38.52
C ASP A 73 32.76 -2.54 37.87
N PHE A 74 31.49 -2.72 37.51
CA PHE A 74 30.66 -1.66 36.98
C PHE A 74 30.49 -0.51 37.97
N LYS A 75 30.23 -0.81 39.27
CA LYS A 75 30.14 0.22 40.30
C LYS A 75 31.48 0.97 40.49
N LYS A 76 32.60 0.31 40.28
CA LYS A 76 33.95 0.88 40.45
C LYS A 76 34.41 1.71 39.26
N TYR A 77 34.07 1.28 38.05
CA TYR A 77 34.60 1.87 36.81
C TYR A 77 33.55 2.55 35.93
N ALA A 78 32.26 2.55 36.32
CA ALA A 78 31.22 3.21 35.55
C ALA A 78 31.54 4.71 35.37
N PRO A 79 31.58 5.22 34.14
CA PRO A 79 31.84 6.64 33.91
C PRO A 79 30.75 7.47 34.60
N GLN A 80 31.17 8.45 35.44
CA GLN A 80 30.24 9.40 36.05
C GLN A 80 29.54 10.16 34.92
N ARG A 81 28.22 9.96 34.80
CA ARG A 81 27.42 10.66 33.81
C ARG A 81 27.47 12.15 34.13
N PRO A 82 27.92 13.02 33.21
CA PRO A 82 27.73 14.44 33.41
C PRO A 82 26.22 14.70 33.52
N ASN A 83 25.83 15.45 34.58
CA ASN A 83 24.45 15.91 34.76
C ASN A 83 24.03 16.68 33.52
N ARG A 84 23.46 16.02 32.53
CA ARG A 84 22.75 16.69 31.42
C ARG A 84 21.51 17.32 32.04
N LYS A 85 21.53 18.62 32.24
CA LYS A 85 20.30 19.39 32.43
C LYS A 85 19.35 19.01 31.30
N PRO A 86 18.05 18.82 31.57
CA PRO A 86 17.09 18.62 30.52
C PRO A 86 17.25 19.78 29.53
N ILE A 87 17.49 19.45 28.27
CA ILE A 87 17.42 20.45 27.20
C ILE A 87 15.95 20.87 27.20
N GLU A 88 15.69 22.06 27.72
CA GLU A 88 14.41 22.70 27.51
C GLU A 88 14.16 22.68 26.01
N LYS A 89 13.10 21.96 25.58
CA LYS A 89 12.60 22.05 24.23
C LYS A 89 12.12 23.48 24.02
N THR A 90 13.04 24.33 23.60
CA THR A 90 12.66 25.60 22.99
C THR A 90 11.79 25.20 21.78
N SER A 91 10.53 25.55 21.86
CA SER A 91 9.54 25.48 20.80
C SER A 91 9.91 26.50 19.71
N GLN A 92 11.02 26.24 19.02
CA GLN A 92 11.19 26.78 17.68
C GLN A 92 10.25 25.98 16.77
N SER A 93 9.33 26.66 16.16
CA SER A 93 8.49 26.14 15.10
C SER A 93 9.42 25.59 14.02
N GLN A 94 9.70 24.28 14.08
CA GLN A 94 10.47 23.61 13.01
C GLN A 94 9.61 23.69 11.77
N THR A 95 9.99 24.54 10.84
CA THR A 95 9.38 24.62 9.51
C THR A 95 9.50 23.23 8.89
N ILE A 96 8.37 22.60 8.60
CA ILE A 96 8.34 21.27 8.00
C ILE A 96 9.08 21.35 6.67
N GLN A 97 10.09 20.49 6.49
CA GLN A 97 10.93 20.42 5.28
C GLN A 97 10.56 19.21 4.43
N PRO A 98 10.64 19.33 3.09
CA PRO A 98 10.43 18.20 2.21
C PRO A 98 11.55 17.16 2.38
N ASN A 99 11.19 15.87 2.30
CA ASN A 99 12.16 14.77 2.24
C ASN A 99 12.82 14.68 0.85
N ALA A 100 13.81 13.80 0.68
CA ALA A 100 14.59 13.68 -0.55
C ALA A 100 13.69 13.42 -1.79
N MET A 101 12.72 12.51 -1.68
CA MET A 101 11.75 12.23 -2.75
C MET A 101 10.92 13.47 -3.10
N GLN A 102 10.43 14.16 -2.10
CA GLN A 102 9.62 15.35 -2.31
C GLN A 102 10.42 16.47 -2.97
N VAL A 103 11.71 16.62 -2.63
CA VAL A 103 12.61 17.57 -3.30
C VAL A 103 12.76 17.24 -4.78
N GLU A 104 13.01 15.98 -5.13
CA GLU A 104 13.13 15.55 -6.53
C GLU A 104 11.82 15.78 -7.30
N ALA A 105 10.69 15.39 -6.74
CA ALA A 105 9.38 15.62 -7.35
C ALA A 105 9.09 17.12 -7.56
N LEU A 106 9.44 17.97 -6.59
CA LEU A 106 9.28 19.43 -6.70
C LEU A 106 10.17 20.03 -7.78
N MET A 107 11.41 19.54 -7.93
CA MET A 107 12.31 19.97 -9.01
C MET A 107 11.74 19.60 -10.38
N ASN A 108 11.23 18.40 -10.54
CA ASN A 108 10.61 17.95 -11.80
C ASN A 108 9.34 18.74 -12.14
N LEU A 109 8.48 19.02 -11.16
CA LEU A 109 7.30 19.88 -11.33
C LEU A 109 7.70 21.31 -11.78
N ALA A 110 8.73 21.88 -11.16
CA ALA A 110 9.23 23.19 -11.55
C ALA A 110 9.81 23.19 -12.97
N GLN A 111 10.46 22.12 -13.39
CA GLN A 111 11.00 21.97 -14.74
C GLN A 111 9.88 21.85 -15.78
N LEU A 112 8.84 21.03 -15.54
CA LEU A 112 7.68 20.92 -16.43
C LEU A 112 7.00 22.28 -16.63
N ARG A 113 6.78 23.04 -15.56
CA ARG A 113 6.23 24.41 -15.68
C ARG A 113 7.12 25.36 -16.50
N LYS A 114 8.46 25.26 -16.37
CA LYS A 114 9.40 26.04 -17.19
C LYS A 114 9.34 25.66 -18.67
N GLN A 115 8.99 24.41 -18.99
CA GLN A 115 8.78 23.92 -20.36
C GLN A 115 7.43 24.35 -20.94
N GLY A 116 6.58 25.02 -20.16
CA GLY A 116 5.26 25.48 -20.58
C GLY A 116 4.15 24.45 -20.39
N GLU A 117 4.43 23.35 -19.69
CA GLU A 117 3.43 22.34 -19.39
C GLU A 117 2.43 22.86 -18.35
N SER A 118 1.14 22.70 -18.63
CA SER A 118 0.05 23.15 -17.75
C SER A 118 -0.52 22.04 -16.87
N ARG A 119 -0.09 20.79 -17.09
CA ARG A 119 -0.60 19.63 -16.35
C ARG A 119 0.52 18.63 -16.06
N ALA A 120 0.47 18.00 -14.89
CA ALA A 120 1.36 16.89 -14.52
C ALA A 120 0.69 15.91 -13.58
N ILE A 121 1.23 14.70 -13.50
CA ILE A 121 0.79 13.65 -12.56
C ILE A 121 1.95 13.20 -11.68
N ILE A 122 1.66 12.93 -10.41
CA ILE A 122 2.54 12.24 -9.47
C ILE A 122 1.94 10.86 -9.17
N VAL A 123 2.72 9.83 -9.43
CA VAL A 123 2.41 8.46 -9.04
C VAL A 123 3.24 8.12 -7.80
N SER A 124 2.58 7.95 -6.66
CA SER A 124 3.31 7.72 -5.41
C SER A 124 2.53 6.80 -4.47
N ALA A 125 3.19 5.77 -3.95
CA ALA A 125 2.58 4.80 -3.05
C ALA A 125 1.84 5.45 -1.89
N THR A 126 0.83 4.77 -1.34
CA THR A 126 0.10 5.26 -0.16
C THR A 126 1.07 5.39 1.03
N GLY A 127 0.99 6.47 1.77
CA GLY A 127 1.83 6.70 2.95
C GLY A 127 3.13 7.46 2.70
N THR A 128 3.53 7.71 1.45
CA THR A 128 4.77 8.42 1.10
C THR A 128 4.70 9.95 1.24
N GLY A 129 3.56 10.51 1.66
CA GLY A 129 3.41 11.94 1.91
C GLY A 129 2.99 12.78 0.70
N LYS A 130 2.17 12.25 -0.22
CA LYS A 130 1.61 12.97 -1.39
C LYS A 130 0.99 14.32 -1.02
N THR A 131 0.18 14.36 0.02
CA THR A 131 -0.50 15.58 0.49
C THR A 131 0.50 16.64 0.96
N TYR A 132 1.57 16.24 1.66
CA TYR A 132 2.65 17.16 2.03
C TYR A 132 3.41 17.66 0.81
N LEU A 133 3.71 16.77 -0.15
CA LEU A 133 4.35 17.13 -1.41
C LEU A 133 3.56 18.22 -2.16
N SER A 134 2.24 18.03 -2.30
CA SER A 134 1.40 19.02 -2.96
C SER A 134 1.33 20.36 -2.21
N ALA A 135 1.33 20.32 -0.88
CA ALA A 135 1.40 21.54 -0.07
C ALA A 135 2.75 22.27 -0.21
N PHE A 136 3.87 21.53 -0.33
CA PHE A 136 5.18 22.13 -0.62
C PHE A 136 5.22 22.76 -2.02
N ASP A 137 4.61 22.13 -3.01
CA ASP A 137 4.53 22.69 -4.37
C ASP A 137 3.71 24.00 -4.38
N VAL A 138 2.55 24.01 -3.72
CA VAL A 138 1.73 25.22 -3.54
C VAL A 138 2.51 26.32 -2.80
N ARG A 139 3.31 25.97 -1.80
CA ARG A 139 4.20 26.93 -1.10
C ARG A 139 5.24 27.57 -2.04
N GLN A 140 5.75 26.80 -3.00
CA GLN A 140 6.71 27.31 -4.01
C GLN A 140 6.03 28.16 -5.09
N VAL A 141 4.89 27.70 -5.63
CA VAL A 141 4.15 28.35 -6.71
C VAL A 141 3.45 29.63 -6.23
N LYS A 142 2.93 29.63 -4.99
CA LYS A 142 2.17 30.73 -4.39
C LYS A 142 1.00 31.19 -5.25
N PRO A 143 0.08 30.30 -5.59
CA PRO A 143 -1.07 30.66 -6.43
C PRO A 143 -1.93 31.73 -5.77
N ASN A 144 -2.64 32.53 -6.60
CA ASN A 144 -3.62 33.47 -6.08
C ASN A 144 -4.81 32.74 -5.47
N ARG A 145 -5.33 31.73 -6.20
CA ARG A 145 -6.37 30.82 -5.70
C ARG A 145 -6.09 29.36 -6.09
N MET A 146 -6.30 28.46 -5.13
CA MET A 146 -6.10 27.02 -5.32
C MET A 146 -7.37 26.24 -5.03
N LEU A 147 -7.64 25.22 -5.84
CA LEU A 147 -8.68 24.23 -5.62
C LEU A 147 -8.05 22.85 -5.40
N TYR A 148 -8.35 22.22 -4.26
CA TYR A 148 -8.01 20.82 -3.96
C TYR A 148 -9.27 19.96 -4.07
N ILE A 149 -9.24 18.92 -4.91
CA ILE A 149 -10.38 18.05 -5.18
C ILE A 149 -10.10 16.64 -4.66
N ALA A 150 -11.02 16.09 -3.86
CA ALA A 150 -11.01 14.70 -3.43
C ALA A 150 -12.45 14.12 -3.37
N GLN A 151 -12.57 12.81 -3.18
CA GLN A 151 -13.87 12.14 -3.09
C GLN A 151 -14.58 12.32 -1.74
N GLN A 152 -13.80 12.36 -0.65
CA GLN A 152 -14.34 12.29 0.71
C GLN A 152 -13.93 13.51 1.52
N GLU A 153 -14.88 14.03 2.30
CA GLU A 153 -14.66 15.19 3.17
C GLU A 153 -13.57 14.97 4.20
N GLN A 154 -13.38 13.76 4.69
CA GLN A 154 -12.30 13.44 5.63
C GLN A 154 -10.91 13.62 5.02
N ILE A 155 -10.74 13.24 3.74
CA ILE A 155 -9.48 13.47 3.02
C ILE A 155 -9.21 14.97 2.94
N LEU A 156 -10.24 15.76 2.64
CA LEU A 156 -10.13 17.22 2.56
C LEU A 156 -9.74 17.85 3.89
N LYS A 157 -10.36 17.44 5.01
CA LYS A 157 -10.00 17.95 6.35
C LYS A 157 -8.54 17.68 6.70
N LYS A 158 -8.06 16.47 6.45
CA LYS A 158 -6.65 16.11 6.68
C LYS A 158 -5.70 16.84 5.72
N ALA A 159 -6.12 17.03 4.46
CA ALA A 159 -5.35 17.81 3.51
C ALA A 159 -5.27 19.28 3.96
N GLU A 160 -6.37 19.88 4.35
CA GLU A 160 -6.44 21.23 4.88
C GLU A 160 -5.49 21.44 6.07
N GLU A 161 -5.49 20.54 7.06
CA GLU A 161 -4.57 20.58 8.20
C GLU A 161 -3.10 20.46 7.77
N SER A 162 -2.82 19.59 6.79
CA SER A 162 -1.46 19.41 6.27
C SER A 162 -0.98 20.66 5.55
N PHE A 163 -1.85 21.27 4.75
CA PHE A 163 -1.58 22.54 4.06
C PHE A 163 -1.37 23.68 5.06
N GLN A 164 -2.20 23.79 6.08
CA GLN A 164 -2.03 24.80 7.13
C GLN A 164 -0.64 24.70 7.78
N LYS A 165 -0.21 23.48 8.13
CA LYS A 165 1.10 23.22 8.72
C LYS A 165 2.27 23.58 7.80
N VAL A 166 2.17 23.25 6.51
CA VAL A 166 3.24 23.48 5.51
C VAL A 166 3.30 24.93 5.08
N LEU A 167 2.14 25.56 4.82
CA LEU A 167 2.05 26.94 4.34
C LEU A 167 2.29 27.95 5.48
N GLY A 168 1.99 27.58 6.72
CA GLY A 168 2.04 28.48 7.87
C GLY A 168 1.01 29.62 7.78
N CYS A 169 -0.07 29.41 7.01
CA CYS A 169 -1.11 30.41 6.79
C CYS A 169 -2.21 30.36 7.87
N PRO A 170 -2.93 31.46 8.10
CA PRO A 170 -4.06 31.47 9.03
C PRO A 170 -5.20 30.60 8.50
N LYS A 171 -5.98 30.00 9.41
CA LYS A 171 -7.13 29.14 9.06
C LYS A 171 -8.15 29.88 8.17
N SER A 172 -8.24 31.20 8.28
CA SER A 172 -9.14 32.02 7.46
C SER A 172 -8.82 32.04 5.96
N GLU A 173 -7.62 31.60 5.54
CA GLU A 173 -7.26 31.46 4.12
C GLU A 173 -7.66 30.09 3.54
N LEU A 174 -7.99 29.12 4.39
CA LEU A 174 -8.40 27.78 4.01
C LEU A 174 -9.92 27.65 4.13
N GLY A 175 -10.55 26.97 3.19
CA GLY A 175 -11.98 26.77 3.19
C GLY A 175 -12.38 25.38 2.74
N LEU A 176 -13.32 24.76 3.46
CA LEU A 176 -13.91 23.48 3.12
C LEU A 176 -15.18 23.70 2.31
N PHE A 177 -15.28 23.07 1.14
CA PHE A 177 -16.43 23.15 0.26
C PHE A 177 -16.99 21.75 -0.04
N SER A 178 -17.97 21.35 0.77
CA SER A 178 -18.57 20.02 0.74
C SER A 178 -20.08 20.09 0.97
N GLY A 179 -20.74 18.94 1.14
CA GLY A 179 -22.18 18.89 1.48
C GLY A 179 -22.54 19.62 2.78
N GLY A 180 -21.61 19.68 3.73
CA GLY A 180 -21.81 20.27 5.06
C GLY A 180 -21.16 21.65 5.26
N SER A 181 -20.26 22.10 4.37
CA SER A 181 -19.56 23.38 4.46
C SER A 181 -19.49 24.07 3.11
N LYS A 182 -19.61 25.41 3.08
CA LYS A 182 -19.70 26.20 1.84
C LYS A 182 -18.69 27.37 1.79
N GLU A 183 -17.48 27.15 2.29
CA GLU A 183 -16.43 28.18 2.31
C GLU A 183 -15.66 28.21 0.98
N SER A 184 -16.31 28.61 -0.10
CA SER A 184 -15.74 28.66 -1.44
C SER A 184 -15.00 29.96 -1.78
N ASP A 185 -15.11 30.98 -0.92
CA ASP A 185 -14.53 32.33 -1.10
C ASP A 185 -13.06 32.42 -0.63
N ARG A 186 -12.54 31.34 -0.06
CA ARG A 186 -11.17 31.32 0.49
C ARG A 186 -10.10 31.20 -0.59
N LYS A 187 -8.87 31.56 -0.22
CA LYS A 187 -7.72 31.44 -1.08
C LYS A 187 -7.39 29.99 -1.47
N TYR A 188 -7.45 29.08 -0.50
CA TYR A 188 -7.20 27.66 -0.67
C TYR A 188 -8.50 26.89 -0.39
N VAL A 189 -9.18 26.44 -1.43
CA VAL A 189 -10.47 25.77 -1.35
C VAL A 189 -10.27 24.25 -1.44
N PHE A 190 -10.83 23.51 -0.49
CA PHE A 190 -10.82 22.05 -0.44
C PHE A 190 -12.23 21.54 -0.70
N ALA A 191 -12.48 20.97 -1.88
CA ALA A 191 -13.81 20.61 -2.34
C ALA A 191 -13.97 19.11 -2.61
N THR A 192 -15.15 18.56 -2.24
CA THR A 192 -15.52 17.23 -2.73
C THR A 192 -15.92 17.30 -4.20
N VAL A 193 -15.47 16.31 -4.99
CA VAL A 193 -15.84 16.23 -6.41
C VAL A 193 -17.36 16.20 -6.60
N GLN A 194 -18.08 15.54 -5.71
CA GLN A 194 -19.56 15.45 -5.76
C GLN A 194 -20.24 16.81 -5.58
N THR A 195 -19.67 17.69 -4.77
CA THR A 195 -20.19 19.05 -4.59
C THR A 195 -19.80 19.94 -5.77
N MET A 196 -18.51 19.91 -6.14
CA MET A 196 -17.99 20.76 -7.20
C MET A 196 -18.55 20.42 -8.59
N SER A 197 -18.80 19.14 -8.90
CA SER A 197 -19.27 18.68 -10.22
C SER A 197 -20.75 18.95 -10.52
N ARG A 198 -21.51 19.52 -9.58
CA ARG A 198 -22.92 19.90 -9.82
C ARG A 198 -22.97 21.07 -10.78
N PRO A 199 -23.82 21.02 -11.81
CA PRO A 199 -23.91 22.12 -12.79
C PRO A 199 -24.18 23.49 -12.16
N GLU A 200 -25.07 23.53 -11.17
CA GLU A 200 -25.41 24.75 -10.42
C GLU A 200 -24.26 25.25 -9.53
N THR A 201 -23.34 24.39 -9.16
CA THR A 201 -22.14 24.77 -8.41
C THR A 201 -21.06 25.28 -9.36
N LEU A 202 -20.77 24.55 -10.44
CA LEU A 202 -19.80 24.97 -11.45
C LEU A 202 -20.14 26.33 -12.07
N ALA A 203 -21.43 26.60 -12.30
CA ALA A 203 -21.90 27.89 -12.83
C ALA A 203 -21.62 29.10 -11.91
N GLN A 204 -21.18 28.87 -10.65
CA GLN A 204 -20.83 29.93 -9.70
C GLN A 204 -19.35 30.36 -9.83
N PHE A 205 -18.55 29.63 -10.59
CA PHE A 205 -17.12 29.87 -10.74
C PHE A 205 -16.77 30.13 -12.19
N ASP A 206 -15.95 31.13 -12.42
CA ASP A 206 -15.35 31.38 -13.73
C ASP A 206 -14.34 30.29 -14.09
N ALA A 207 -14.12 30.04 -15.36
CA ALA A 207 -13.21 28.98 -15.84
C ALA A 207 -11.76 29.19 -15.35
N ASP A 208 -11.32 30.43 -15.19
CA ASP A 208 -9.99 30.84 -14.71
C ASP A 208 -9.95 31.24 -13.22
N GLU A 209 -11.03 30.95 -12.48
CA GLU A 209 -11.18 31.27 -11.04
C GLU A 209 -10.02 30.73 -10.19
N PHE A 210 -9.56 29.53 -10.49
CA PHE A 210 -8.44 28.88 -9.81
C PHE A 210 -7.24 28.76 -10.73
N ASP A 211 -6.15 29.41 -10.36
CA ASP A 211 -4.90 29.34 -11.11
C ASP A 211 -4.08 28.07 -10.83
N TYR A 212 -4.41 27.33 -9.76
CA TYR A 212 -3.80 26.06 -9.42
C TYR A 212 -4.85 25.03 -8.95
N ILE A 213 -4.91 23.88 -9.60
CA ILE A 213 -5.84 22.80 -9.24
C ILE A 213 -5.09 21.52 -8.88
N LEU A 214 -5.45 20.91 -7.75
CA LEU A 214 -4.98 19.63 -7.27
C LEU A 214 -6.11 18.61 -7.33
N VAL A 215 -5.84 17.47 -7.94
CA VAL A 215 -6.79 16.35 -8.02
C VAL A 215 -6.19 15.15 -7.32
N ASP A 216 -6.72 14.83 -6.15
CA ASP A 216 -6.28 13.65 -5.38
C ASP A 216 -7.03 12.39 -5.82
N GLU A 217 -6.36 11.24 -5.69
CA GLU A 217 -6.83 9.94 -6.18
C GLU A 217 -7.36 10.01 -7.62
N VAL A 218 -6.55 10.63 -8.47
CA VAL A 218 -6.90 10.95 -9.87
C VAL A 218 -7.23 9.72 -10.72
N HIS A 219 -6.95 8.51 -10.24
CA HIS A 219 -7.42 7.28 -10.88
C HIS A 219 -8.96 7.19 -11.00
N HIS A 220 -9.71 8.01 -10.27
CA HIS A 220 -11.14 8.20 -10.45
C HIS A 220 -11.52 9.24 -11.52
N ALA A 221 -10.56 9.92 -12.13
CA ALA A 221 -10.81 11.04 -13.07
C ALA A 221 -11.56 10.64 -14.35
N ALA A 222 -11.66 9.36 -14.67
CA ALA A 222 -12.51 8.87 -15.73
C ALA A 222 -14.01 8.97 -15.43
N ALA A 223 -14.40 9.10 -14.16
CA ALA A 223 -15.79 9.28 -13.76
C ALA A 223 -16.33 10.64 -14.28
N GLU A 224 -17.57 10.65 -14.70
CA GLU A 224 -18.26 11.82 -15.25
C GLU A 224 -18.15 13.08 -14.39
N SER A 225 -18.19 12.89 -13.05
CA SER A 225 -18.06 13.99 -12.08
C SER A 225 -16.70 14.66 -12.12
N TYR A 226 -15.60 13.88 -12.23
CA TYR A 226 -14.26 14.44 -12.35
C TYR A 226 -14.05 15.13 -13.69
N LYS A 227 -14.51 14.51 -14.78
CA LYS A 227 -14.41 15.10 -16.14
C LYS A 227 -15.08 16.46 -16.20
N ARG A 228 -16.30 16.58 -15.67
CA ARG A 228 -17.01 17.88 -15.63
C ARG A 228 -16.20 18.97 -14.94
N VAL A 229 -15.53 18.67 -13.86
CA VAL A 229 -14.71 19.64 -13.12
C VAL A 229 -13.43 19.98 -13.91
N ILE A 230 -12.74 18.96 -14.44
CA ILE A 230 -11.49 19.11 -15.20
C ILE A 230 -11.71 19.88 -16.51
N ASP A 231 -12.85 19.67 -17.17
CA ASP A 231 -13.19 20.31 -18.44
C ASP A 231 -13.71 21.76 -18.25
N HIS A 232 -14.28 22.07 -17.08
CA HIS A 232 -14.79 23.42 -16.77
C HIS A 232 -13.64 24.41 -16.51
N PHE A 233 -12.65 24.01 -15.70
CA PHE A 233 -11.60 24.92 -15.25
C PHE A 233 -10.38 24.94 -16.17
N GLN A 234 -9.78 26.13 -16.30
CA GLN A 234 -8.58 26.39 -17.10
C GLN A 234 -7.47 26.99 -16.22
N PRO A 235 -6.91 26.21 -15.26
CA PRO A 235 -5.88 26.70 -14.37
C PRO A 235 -4.55 26.91 -15.10
N ASN A 236 -3.67 27.74 -14.54
CA ASN A 236 -2.28 27.84 -15.00
C ASN A 236 -1.53 26.50 -14.83
N PHE A 237 -1.87 25.74 -13.79
CA PHE A 237 -1.31 24.41 -13.59
C PHE A 237 -2.30 23.47 -12.88
N MET A 238 -2.40 22.23 -13.38
CA MET A 238 -3.20 21.17 -12.78
C MET A 238 -2.30 19.99 -12.40
N LEU A 239 -2.33 19.60 -11.13
CA LEU A 239 -1.57 18.47 -10.60
C LEU A 239 -2.49 17.31 -10.20
N GLY A 240 -2.32 16.15 -10.84
CA GLY A 240 -2.94 14.90 -10.45
C GLY A 240 -2.06 14.10 -9.51
N MET A 241 -2.65 13.43 -8.53
CA MET A 241 -1.94 12.56 -7.60
C MET A 241 -2.67 11.23 -7.49
N THR A 242 -1.93 10.12 -7.53
CA THR A 242 -2.48 8.78 -7.30
C THR A 242 -1.41 7.81 -6.81
N ALA A 243 -1.83 6.77 -6.11
CA ALA A 243 -0.97 5.63 -5.77
C ALA A 243 -1.05 4.51 -6.83
N THR A 244 -2.15 4.44 -7.56
CA THR A 244 -2.49 3.34 -8.48
C THR A 244 -3.07 3.91 -9.77
N PRO A 245 -2.23 4.33 -10.72
CA PRO A 245 -2.70 4.91 -11.99
C PRO A 245 -3.36 3.87 -12.90
N GLU A 246 -3.08 2.57 -12.67
CA GLU A 246 -3.64 1.48 -13.46
C GLU A 246 -5.10 1.20 -13.06
N ARG A 247 -6.01 1.40 -14.00
CA ARG A 247 -7.42 1.04 -13.83
C ARG A 247 -7.84 -0.12 -14.69
N THR A 248 -8.85 -0.83 -14.20
CA THR A 248 -9.48 -1.95 -14.91
C THR A 248 -10.43 -1.52 -16.02
N ASP A 249 -10.86 -0.25 -16.05
CA ASP A 249 -11.83 0.30 -17.00
C ASP A 249 -11.21 0.89 -18.29
N GLY A 250 -9.88 0.83 -18.43
CA GLY A 250 -9.16 1.25 -19.65
C GLY A 250 -9.10 2.75 -19.89
N ALA A 251 -9.55 3.58 -18.94
CA ALA A 251 -9.47 5.02 -19.06
C ALA A 251 -8.03 5.52 -18.86
N ASN A 252 -7.60 6.40 -19.74
CA ASN A 252 -6.24 6.91 -19.78
C ASN A 252 -6.08 8.16 -18.91
N ILE A 253 -5.68 7.95 -17.67
CA ILE A 253 -5.46 9.05 -16.72
C ILE A 253 -4.27 9.93 -17.16
N PHE A 254 -3.23 9.32 -17.68
CA PHE A 254 -2.02 10.05 -18.08
C PHE A 254 -2.30 11.05 -19.23
N GLU A 255 -3.18 10.70 -20.19
CA GLU A 255 -3.60 11.65 -21.24
C GLU A 255 -4.27 12.91 -20.69
N LEU A 256 -5.08 12.78 -19.63
CA LEU A 256 -5.71 13.93 -18.97
C LEU A 256 -4.68 14.92 -18.41
N PHE A 257 -3.48 14.43 -18.11
CA PHE A 257 -2.36 15.22 -17.58
C PHE A 257 -1.21 15.39 -18.58
N GLY A 258 -1.50 15.32 -19.90
CA GLY A 258 -0.53 15.56 -20.97
C GLY A 258 0.60 14.53 -21.03
N ASN A 259 0.45 13.35 -20.39
CA ASN A 259 1.48 12.33 -20.19
C ASN A 259 2.71 12.83 -19.38
N ASN A 260 2.60 13.93 -18.67
CA ASN A 260 3.67 14.52 -17.89
C ASN A 260 3.75 13.87 -16.51
N VAL A 261 4.53 12.80 -16.36
CA VAL A 261 4.80 12.17 -15.07
C VAL A 261 5.95 12.92 -14.39
N ALA A 262 5.62 13.74 -13.40
CA ALA A 262 6.63 14.50 -12.66
C ALA A 262 7.46 13.61 -11.73
N TYR A 263 6.84 12.60 -11.13
CA TYR A 263 7.52 11.66 -10.24
C TYR A 263 6.74 10.35 -10.11
N GLU A 264 7.47 9.25 -10.03
CA GLU A 264 6.89 7.93 -9.81
C GLU A 264 7.69 7.16 -8.75
N ILE A 265 7.01 6.74 -7.68
CA ILE A 265 7.54 5.80 -6.70
C ILE A 265 6.50 4.77 -6.30
N ARG A 266 6.77 3.52 -6.62
CA ARG A 266 5.94 2.38 -6.31
C ARG A 266 6.22 1.84 -4.91
N LEU A 267 5.33 0.96 -4.42
CA LEU A 267 5.42 0.39 -3.06
C LEU A 267 6.79 -0.22 -2.79
N GLN A 268 7.30 -1.06 -3.67
CA GLN A 268 8.59 -1.74 -3.49
C GLN A 268 9.73 -0.73 -3.31
N LYS A 269 9.85 0.23 -4.22
CA LYS A 269 10.90 1.25 -4.16
C LYS A 269 10.74 2.15 -2.92
N ALA A 270 9.51 2.48 -2.53
CA ALA A 270 9.25 3.26 -1.32
C ALA A 270 9.66 2.52 -0.03
N LEU A 271 9.58 1.19 -0.02
CA LEU A 271 10.08 0.36 1.08
C LEU A 271 11.62 0.26 1.07
N GLU A 272 12.23 0.08 -0.11
CA GLU A 272 13.69 0.06 -0.28
C GLU A 272 14.35 1.38 0.14
N GLU A 273 13.67 2.50 -0.08
CA GLU A 273 14.14 3.84 0.31
C GLU A 273 13.71 4.26 1.73
N ASP A 274 13.26 3.31 2.55
CA ASP A 274 12.81 3.57 3.93
C ASP A 274 11.78 4.72 4.07
N MET A 275 10.91 4.87 3.10
CA MET A 275 9.86 5.89 3.15
C MET A 275 8.62 5.42 3.89
N LEU A 276 8.41 4.13 3.97
CA LEU A 276 7.29 3.46 4.59
C LEU A 276 7.73 2.68 5.82
N CYS A 277 6.79 2.39 6.71
CA CYS A 277 7.00 1.48 7.82
C CYS A 277 7.29 0.08 7.26
N PRO A 278 8.34 -0.62 7.71
CA PRO A 278 8.59 -1.99 7.29
C PRO A 278 7.45 -2.90 7.70
N PHE A 279 7.31 -4.02 7.01
CA PHE A 279 6.30 -5.01 7.36
C PHE A 279 6.87 -6.43 7.42
N HIS A 280 6.22 -7.27 8.20
CA HIS A 280 6.43 -8.71 8.24
C HIS A 280 5.18 -9.38 7.67
N TYR A 281 5.31 -9.99 6.50
CA TYR A 281 4.21 -10.68 5.83
C TYR A 281 4.31 -12.19 6.10
N TYR A 282 3.20 -12.74 6.58
CA TYR A 282 3.03 -14.17 6.85
C TYR A 282 1.87 -14.71 6.01
N GLY A 283 2.19 -15.44 4.94
CA GLY A 283 1.22 -16.21 4.19
C GLY A 283 0.96 -17.53 4.93
N VAL A 284 -0.20 -17.69 5.52
CA VAL A 284 -0.60 -18.90 6.24
C VAL A 284 -1.76 -19.59 5.51
N HIS A 285 -1.84 -20.92 5.59
CA HIS A 285 -2.94 -21.61 4.96
C HIS A 285 -4.28 -21.30 5.64
N GLU A 286 -5.34 -21.15 4.87
CA GLU A 286 -6.70 -20.99 5.39
C GLU A 286 -7.22 -22.34 5.93
N TYR A 287 -7.93 -22.29 7.06
CA TYR A 287 -8.54 -23.43 7.72
C TYR A 287 -9.58 -24.13 6.83
N ILE A 288 -10.38 -23.35 6.13
CA ILE A 288 -11.38 -23.85 5.17
C ILE A 288 -10.66 -24.19 3.86
N GLN A 289 -10.87 -25.42 3.37
CA GLN A 289 -10.14 -25.89 2.19
C GLN A 289 -10.78 -25.42 0.86
N ASP A 290 -12.11 -25.39 0.78
CA ASP A 290 -12.82 -25.12 -0.46
C ASP A 290 -13.85 -23.99 -0.28
N ALA A 291 -13.64 -22.88 -0.98
CA ALA A 291 -14.67 -21.86 -1.13
C ALA A 291 -15.60 -22.25 -2.32
N PRO A 292 -16.91 -22.02 -2.23
CA PRO A 292 -17.81 -22.21 -3.34
C PRO A 292 -17.45 -21.31 -4.55
N ASP A 293 -17.96 -21.67 -5.74
CA ASP A 293 -17.80 -20.89 -6.96
C ASP A 293 -18.11 -19.39 -6.71
N GLU A 294 -17.40 -18.50 -7.36
CA GLU A 294 -17.60 -17.05 -7.25
C GLU A 294 -19.03 -16.61 -7.58
N LYS A 295 -19.74 -17.40 -8.40
CA LYS A 295 -21.16 -17.21 -8.66
C LYS A 295 -22.04 -17.38 -7.42
N ILE A 296 -21.57 -18.13 -6.42
CA ILE A 296 -22.26 -18.40 -5.15
C ILE A 296 -21.63 -17.55 -4.04
N ALA A 297 -20.30 -17.54 -3.95
CA ALA A 297 -19.55 -16.84 -2.90
C ALA A 297 -19.38 -15.33 -3.16
N GLY A 298 -19.67 -14.83 -4.36
CA GLY A 298 -19.50 -13.42 -4.72
C GLY A 298 -20.31 -12.47 -3.85
N LYS A 299 -19.72 -11.38 -3.38
CA LYS A 299 -20.33 -10.38 -2.49
C LYS A 299 -21.55 -9.66 -3.09
N ASP A 300 -21.60 -9.55 -4.42
CA ASP A 300 -22.63 -8.83 -5.17
C ASP A 300 -23.75 -9.75 -5.67
N VAL A 301 -23.69 -11.05 -5.33
CA VAL A 301 -24.67 -12.04 -5.77
C VAL A 301 -25.93 -11.90 -4.91
N LYS A 302 -27.07 -11.62 -5.57
CA LYS A 302 -28.37 -11.50 -4.91
C LYS A 302 -28.92 -12.89 -4.56
N VAL A 303 -29.13 -13.14 -3.28
CA VAL A 303 -29.67 -14.39 -2.74
C VAL A 303 -31.03 -14.75 -3.37
N GLU A 304 -31.80 -13.73 -3.76
CA GLU A 304 -33.12 -13.90 -4.40
C GLU A 304 -33.04 -14.55 -5.80
N SER A 305 -31.88 -14.40 -6.49
CA SER A 305 -31.66 -14.99 -7.81
C SER A 305 -31.02 -16.40 -7.77
N MET A 306 -30.71 -16.90 -6.58
CA MET A 306 -30.09 -18.22 -6.39
C MET A 306 -31.12 -19.36 -6.39
N THR A 307 -30.69 -20.50 -6.90
CA THR A 307 -31.39 -21.78 -6.72
C THR A 307 -31.35 -22.23 -5.26
N ASP A 308 -32.21 -23.15 -4.87
CA ASP A 308 -32.21 -23.67 -3.49
C ASP A 308 -30.90 -24.42 -3.18
N GLN A 309 -30.29 -25.07 -4.17
CA GLN A 309 -28.99 -25.73 -4.01
C GLN A 309 -27.87 -24.70 -3.75
N GLU A 310 -27.79 -23.63 -4.51
CA GLU A 310 -26.82 -22.54 -4.34
C GLU A 310 -27.01 -21.82 -2.99
N ARG A 311 -28.24 -21.62 -2.55
CA ARG A 311 -28.54 -21.04 -1.22
C ARG A 311 -28.06 -21.95 -0.08
N ASN A 312 -28.27 -23.26 -0.21
CA ASN A 312 -27.82 -24.23 0.79
C ASN A 312 -26.29 -24.29 0.84
N GLU A 313 -25.63 -24.24 -0.32
CA GLU A 313 -24.16 -24.20 -0.41
C GLU A 313 -23.61 -22.92 0.20
N LEU A 314 -24.20 -21.77 -0.11
CA LEU A 314 -23.83 -20.49 0.50
C LEU A 314 -24.03 -20.50 2.02
N SER A 315 -25.17 -21.05 2.51
CA SER A 315 -25.45 -21.12 3.95
C SER A 315 -24.43 -21.98 4.68
N ARG A 316 -24.10 -23.15 4.14
CA ARG A 316 -23.08 -24.03 4.70
C ARG A 316 -21.73 -23.34 4.75
N TRP A 317 -21.30 -22.69 3.67
CA TRP A 317 -20.03 -21.97 3.64
C TRP A 317 -20.01 -20.82 4.65
N LEU A 318 -21.10 -20.06 4.81
CA LEU A 318 -21.19 -19.01 5.82
C LEU A 318 -21.14 -19.56 7.27
N GLU A 319 -21.64 -20.76 7.49
CA GLU A 319 -21.49 -21.45 8.78
C GLU A 319 -20.03 -21.84 9.03
N GLU A 320 -19.34 -22.39 8.02
CA GLU A 320 -17.92 -22.73 8.07
C GLU A 320 -17.03 -21.50 8.32
N LEU A 321 -17.34 -20.36 7.68
CA LEU A 321 -16.62 -19.10 7.90
C LEU A 321 -16.68 -18.62 9.36
N ALA A 322 -17.73 -18.96 10.08
CA ALA A 322 -17.93 -18.63 11.49
C ALA A 322 -17.73 -19.84 12.44
N ASP A 323 -17.08 -20.91 11.99
CA ASP A 323 -16.78 -22.08 12.81
C ASP A 323 -15.87 -21.69 13.99
N PRO A 324 -16.20 -22.07 15.23
CA PRO A 324 -15.39 -21.78 16.41
C PRO A 324 -13.94 -22.28 16.33
N ASN A 325 -13.70 -23.39 15.62
CA ASN A 325 -12.33 -23.89 15.43
C ASN A 325 -11.55 -23.01 14.45
N ARG A 326 -12.20 -22.51 13.38
CA ARG A 326 -11.57 -21.50 12.49
C ARG A 326 -11.24 -20.24 13.27
N VAL A 327 -12.16 -19.74 14.10
CA VAL A 327 -11.91 -18.55 14.93
C VAL A 327 -10.72 -18.76 15.84
N ARG A 328 -10.65 -19.92 16.52
CA ARG A 328 -9.50 -20.28 17.35
C ARG A 328 -8.21 -20.34 16.55
N TYR A 329 -8.23 -20.98 15.38
CA TYR A 329 -7.09 -21.06 14.48
C TYR A 329 -6.60 -19.65 14.04
N ILE A 330 -7.50 -18.74 13.68
CA ILE A 330 -7.16 -17.36 13.33
C ILE A 330 -6.50 -16.67 14.53
N ILE A 331 -7.07 -16.80 15.71
CA ILE A 331 -6.53 -16.20 16.94
C ILE A 331 -5.14 -16.78 17.27
N ASP A 332 -4.96 -18.08 17.14
CA ASP A 332 -3.66 -18.73 17.38
C ASP A 332 -2.59 -18.19 16.42
N LYS A 333 -2.91 -18.06 15.11
CA LYS A 333 -1.98 -17.45 14.14
C LYS A 333 -1.71 -15.97 14.45
N ILE A 334 -2.73 -15.22 14.85
CA ILE A 334 -2.55 -13.84 15.31
C ILE A 334 -1.57 -13.78 16.50
N GLN A 335 -1.74 -14.64 17.50
CA GLN A 335 -0.88 -14.66 18.69
C GLN A 335 0.57 -15.06 18.34
N ILE A 336 0.74 -16.05 17.46
CA ILE A 336 2.07 -16.52 17.04
C ILE A 336 2.85 -15.40 16.32
N TYR A 337 2.19 -14.68 15.42
CA TYR A 337 2.86 -13.71 14.56
C TYR A 337 2.83 -12.27 15.09
N SER A 338 2.04 -11.97 16.12
CA SER A 338 1.99 -10.64 16.74
C SER A 338 3.32 -10.29 17.42
N GLU A 339 3.62 -9.00 17.43
CA GLU A 339 4.78 -8.48 18.14
C GLU A 339 4.54 -8.51 19.65
N ALA A 340 5.43 -9.17 20.39
CA ALA A 340 5.31 -9.30 21.84
C ALA A 340 5.46 -7.92 22.52
N GLY A 341 4.56 -7.63 23.46
CA GLY A 341 4.62 -6.39 24.26
C GLY A 341 4.07 -5.14 23.56
N THR A 342 3.66 -5.23 22.29
CA THR A 342 3.05 -4.11 21.57
C THR A 342 1.54 -4.30 21.54
N PRO A 343 0.74 -3.34 22.08
CA PRO A 343 -0.71 -3.40 21.97
C PRO A 343 -1.15 -3.44 20.51
N VAL A 344 -2.05 -4.35 20.21
CA VAL A 344 -2.53 -4.53 18.84
C VAL A 344 -3.53 -3.42 18.46
N GLN A 345 -3.37 -2.87 17.27
CA GLN A 345 -4.31 -1.98 16.59
C GLN A 345 -4.46 -2.50 15.17
N GLY A 346 -5.43 -3.40 14.97
CA GLY A 346 -5.51 -4.22 13.76
C GLY A 346 -6.71 -3.95 12.87
N LEU A 347 -6.53 -4.26 11.58
CA LEU A 347 -7.61 -4.36 10.60
C LEU A 347 -7.76 -5.80 10.13
N VAL A 348 -9.01 -6.30 10.11
CA VAL A 348 -9.33 -7.63 9.59
C VAL A 348 -10.21 -7.48 8.36
N PHE A 349 -9.67 -7.87 7.20
CA PHE A 349 -10.39 -7.81 5.92
C PHE A 349 -11.12 -9.13 5.66
N CYS A 350 -12.44 -9.08 5.69
CA CYS A 350 -13.33 -10.21 5.47
C CYS A 350 -13.89 -10.25 4.04
N SER A 351 -14.38 -11.41 3.64
CA SER A 351 -15.00 -11.63 2.33
C SER A 351 -16.41 -11.04 2.26
N ARG A 352 -17.18 -11.12 3.37
CA ARG A 352 -18.58 -10.74 3.46
C ARG A 352 -18.90 -9.98 4.75
N ARG A 353 -20.02 -9.23 4.72
CA ARG A 353 -20.51 -8.43 5.87
C ARG A 353 -20.93 -9.32 7.03
N GLU A 354 -21.60 -10.42 6.72
CA GLU A 354 -22.07 -11.42 7.70
C GLU A 354 -20.88 -12.07 8.41
N GLU A 355 -19.83 -12.42 7.66
CA GLU A 355 -18.57 -12.93 8.21
C GLU A 355 -17.95 -11.90 9.16
N ALA A 356 -17.79 -10.65 8.73
CA ALA A 356 -17.20 -9.59 9.55
C ALA A 356 -17.94 -9.41 10.89
N LYS A 357 -19.28 -9.38 10.86
CA LYS A 357 -20.11 -9.24 12.06
C LYS A 357 -19.95 -10.44 13.00
N ARG A 358 -20.10 -11.67 12.47
CA ARG A 358 -20.00 -12.91 13.26
C ARG A 358 -18.60 -13.11 13.85
N LEU A 359 -17.55 -12.88 13.06
CA LEU A 359 -16.17 -12.99 13.57
C LEU A 359 -15.89 -11.97 14.67
N SER A 360 -16.33 -10.72 14.51
CA SER A 360 -16.20 -9.70 15.54
C SER A 360 -16.88 -10.12 16.84
N ASP A 361 -18.11 -10.65 16.77
CA ASP A 361 -18.83 -11.13 17.96
C ASP A 361 -18.15 -12.32 18.63
N LEU A 362 -17.62 -13.26 17.84
CA LEU A 362 -16.90 -14.42 18.34
C LEU A 362 -15.54 -14.05 18.95
N PHE A 363 -14.82 -13.09 18.36
CA PHE A 363 -13.57 -12.57 18.92
C PHE A 363 -13.79 -11.92 20.28
N ASN A 364 -14.86 -11.14 20.45
CA ASN A 364 -15.20 -10.50 21.72
C ASN A 364 -15.50 -11.50 22.85
N GLN A 365 -15.72 -12.79 22.52
CA GLN A 365 -15.89 -13.87 23.47
C GLN A 365 -14.57 -14.59 23.81
N GLN A 366 -13.48 -14.30 23.09
CA GLN A 366 -12.17 -14.92 23.29
C GLN A 366 -11.24 -14.01 24.09
N MET A 367 -10.32 -14.64 24.83
CA MET A 367 -9.31 -13.92 25.62
C MET A 367 -8.16 -13.44 24.72
N ASN A 368 -7.86 -12.17 24.80
CA ASN A 368 -6.60 -11.62 24.31
C ASN A 368 -5.53 -11.87 25.37
N GLN A 369 -4.67 -12.85 25.12
CA GLN A 369 -3.66 -13.29 26.09
C GLN A 369 -2.62 -12.20 26.40
N GLN A 370 -2.28 -11.34 25.42
CA GLN A 370 -1.34 -10.25 25.63
C GLN A 370 -1.90 -9.14 26.51
N ALA A 371 -3.20 -8.89 26.40
CA ALA A 371 -3.88 -7.83 27.15
C ALA A 371 -4.58 -8.34 28.43
N GLU A 372 -4.57 -9.67 28.69
CA GLU A 372 -5.21 -10.35 29.82
C GLU A 372 -6.71 -9.99 29.99
N ARG A 373 -7.40 -9.76 28.88
CA ARG A 373 -8.83 -9.42 28.82
C ARG A 373 -9.46 -9.95 27.51
N PRO A 374 -10.80 -9.99 27.42
CA PRO A 374 -11.44 -10.29 26.13
C PRO A 374 -11.02 -9.31 25.03
N TYR A 375 -10.98 -9.79 23.78
CA TYR A 375 -10.80 -8.91 22.63
C TYR A 375 -11.89 -7.85 22.58
N ARG A 376 -11.53 -6.67 22.14
CA ARG A 376 -12.44 -5.53 21.88
C ARG A 376 -12.45 -5.26 20.40
N THR A 377 -13.50 -5.71 19.72
CA THR A 377 -13.58 -5.61 18.27
C THR A 377 -14.90 -5.02 17.83
N LYS A 378 -14.93 -4.47 16.63
CA LYS A 378 -16.13 -3.92 16.01
C LYS A 378 -16.17 -4.22 14.51
N ALA A 379 -17.31 -4.68 14.01
CA ALA A 379 -17.51 -4.83 12.57
C ALA A 379 -18.01 -3.51 11.97
N ILE A 380 -17.31 -3.02 10.95
CA ILE A 380 -17.65 -1.80 10.20
C ILE A 380 -17.80 -2.15 8.73
N THR A 381 -19.00 -1.99 8.21
CA THR A 381 -19.38 -2.36 6.85
C THR A 381 -20.01 -1.17 6.10
N GLY A 382 -20.36 -1.36 4.82
CA GLY A 382 -21.03 -0.33 4.02
C GLY A 382 -22.35 0.16 4.59
N GLU A 383 -22.97 -0.57 5.51
CA GLU A 383 -24.23 -0.22 6.18
C GLU A 383 -24.06 0.83 7.28
N ASN A 384 -22.86 0.95 7.83
CA ASN A 384 -22.59 1.91 8.90
C ASN A 384 -22.52 3.34 8.36
N SER A 385 -23.05 4.27 9.14
CA SER A 385 -22.95 5.70 8.85
C SER A 385 -21.49 6.18 8.90
N GLN A 386 -21.23 7.33 8.30
CA GLN A 386 -19.88 7.93 8.33
C GLN A 386 -19.43 8.22 9.77
N MET A 387 -20.33 8.71 10.62
CA MET A 387 -20.06 8.99 12.03
C MET A 387 -19.66 7.74 12.82
N GLU A 388 -20.31 6.59 12.57
CA GLU A 388 -19.93 5.32 13.21
C GLU A 388 -18.56 4.84 12.77
N ARG A 389 -18.23 5.04 11.48
CA ARG A 389 -16.90 4.69 10.94
C ARG A 389 -15.81 5.53 11.58
N ASP A 390 -16.02 6.84 11.67
CA ASP A 390 -15.07 7.78 12.28
C ASP A 390 -14.87 7.48 13.76
N THR A 391 -15.97 7.18 14.47
CA THR A 391 -15.92 6.78 15.88
C THR A 391 -15.11 5.50 16.06
N ALA A 392 -15.34 4.47 15.22
CA ALA A 392 -14.59 3.22 15.31
C ALA A 392 -13.10 3.39 15.02
N VAL A 393 -12.75 4.22 14.03
CA VAL A 393 -11.35 4.57 13.73
C VAL A 393 -10.71 5.28 14.94
N ALA A 394 -11.36 6.28 15.51
CA ALA A 394 -10.85 6.96 16.69
C ALA A 394 -10.67 6.00 17.88
N GLN A 395 -11.62 5.09 18.12
CA GLN A 395 -11.52 4.07 19.15
C GLN A 395 -10.34 3.11 18.92
N LEU A 396 -10.07 2.72 17.67
CA LEU A 396 -8.91 1.89 17.33
C LEU A 396 -7.61 2.67 17.57
N GLU A 397 -7.52 3.92 17.12
CA GLU A 397 -6.32 4.76 17.30
C GLU A 397 -6.03 5.07 18.78
N ASN A 398 -7.05 5.19 19.61
CA ASN A 398 -6.91 5.38 21.06
C ASN A 398 -6.66 4.09 21.84
N GLY A 399 -6.61 2.92 21.17
CA GLY A 399 -6.44 1.63 21.81
C GLY A 399 -7.67 1.14 22.62
N GLU A 400 -8.85 1.72 22.34
CA GLU A 400 -10.12 1.26 22.90
C GLU A 400 -10.64 0.01 22.20
N LEU A 401 -10.29 -0.17 20.91
CA LEU A 401 -10.49 -1.38 20.13
C LEU A 401 -9.15 -2.04 19.81
N ASP A 402 -9.14 -3.37 19.73
CA ASP A 402 -8.01 -4.17 19.27
C ASP A 402 -8.08 -4.37 17.75
N TYR A 403 -9.30 -4.62 17.20
CA TYR A 403 -9.51 -4.81 15.77
C TYR A 403 -10.80 -4.17 15.27
N ILE A 404 -10.73 -3.72 14.01
CA ILE A 404 -11.92 -3.45 13.18
C ILE A 404 -12.01 -4.52 12.11
N PHE A 405 -13.14 -5.25 12.08
CA PHE A 405 -13.50 -6.19 11.02
C PHE A 405 -14.22 -5.44 9.89
N THR A 406 -13.79 -5.61 8.65
CA THR A 406 -14.33 -4.81 7.56
C THR A 406 -14.41 -5.57 6.24
N VAL A 407 -15.24 -5.06 5.32
CA VAL A 407 -15.33 -5.51 3.93
C VAL A 407 -15.22 -4.29 3.03
N ASP A 408 -14.14 -4.18 2.26
CA ASP A 408 -13.85 -3.15 1.23
C ASP A 408 -13.82 -1.67 1.68
N LEU A 409 -14.32 -1.32 2.86
CA LEU A 409 -14.46 0.08 3.27
C LEU A 409 -13.16 0.84 3.50
N PHE A 410 -12.15 0.15 3.99
CA PHE A 410 -10.86 0.73 4.31
C PHE A 410 -9.81 0.50 3.21
N ASN A 411 -10.25 0.13 2.00
CA ASN A 411 -9.35 0.04 0.84
C ASN A 411 -8.86 1.43 0.41
N GLU A 412 -9.72 2.46 0.53
CA GLU A 412 -9.40 3.85 0.12
C GLU A 412 -9.91 4.87 1.15
N GLY A 413 -9.26 6.03 1.22
CA GLY A 413 -9.78 7.23 1.92
C GLY A 413 -9.63 7.29 3.43
N VAL A 414 -9.33 6.20 4.13
CA VAL A 414 -9.16 6.20 5.59
C VAL A 414 -7.69 6.17 5.96
N ASP A 415 -7.30 7.02 6.88
CA ASP A 415 -5.95 7.14 7.39
C ASP A 415 -5.89 6.69 8.85
N ILE A 416 -5.21 5.58 9.11
CA ILE A 416 -5.04 5.01 10.44
C ILE A 416 -3.54 4.71 10.65
N PRO A 417 -2.71 5.72 10.99
CA PRO A 417 -1.26 5.57 11.06
C PRO A 417 -0.78 4.54 12.07
N HIS A 418 -1.51 4.38 13.17
CA HIS A 418 -1.11 3.47 14.27
C HIS A 418 -1.48 2.00 14.03
N VAL A 419 -2.15 1.66 12.92
CA VAL A 419 -2.37 0.24 12.57
C VAL A 419 -1.04 -0.48 12.47
N ASN A 420 -0.85 -1.49 13.33
CA ASN A 420 0.35 -2.31 13.40
C ASN A 420 0.10 -3.77 12.99
N GLN A 421 -1.17 -4.14 12.74
CA GLN A 421 -1.49 -5.47 12.25
C GLN A 421 -2.59 -5.45 11.19
N ILE A 422 -2.42 -6.25 10.15
CA ILE A 422 -3.38 -6.46 9.07
C ILE A 422 -3.63 -7.96 8.93
N VAL A 423 -4.88 -8.38 9.02
CA VAL A 423 -5.31 -9.76 8.84
C VAL A 423 -6.19 -9.84 7.59
N ILE A 424 -5.84 -10.70 6.64
CA ILE A 424 -6.56 -10.86 5.38
C ILE A 424 -7.20 -12.24 5.37
N LEU A 425 -8.53 -12.27 5.48
CA LEU A 425 -9.37 -13.48 5.49
C LEU A 425 -10.13 -13.66 4.16
N ARG A 426 -9.73 -12.95 3.14
CA ARG A 426 -10.43 -12.93 1.86
C ARG A 426 -9.49 -13.24 0.72
N GLN A 427 -10.06 -13.81 -0.35
CA GLN A 427 -9.33 -14.00 -1.60
C GLN A 427 -8.81 -12.68 -2.17
N THR A 428 -7.54 -12.66 -2.56
CA THR A 428 -6.95 -11.55 -3.31
C THR A 428 -7.46 -11.57 -4.75
N LYS A 429 -8.33 -10.60 -5.11
CA LYS A 429 -8.92 -10.47 -6.46
C LYS A 429 -8.13 -9.52 -7.36
N SER A 430 -7.28 -8.69 -6.78
CA SER A 430 -6.48 -7.69 -7.49
C SER A 430 -5.24 -7.34 -6.67
N SER A 431 -4.09 -7.33 -7.33
CA SER A 431 -2.84 -6.86 -6.73
C SER A 431 -2.93 -5.39 -6.27
N ILE A 432 -3.73 -4.57 -6.96
CA ILE A 432 -3.97 -3.18 -6.59
C ILE A 432 -4.68 -3.08 -5.24
N ILE A 433 -5.78 -3.83 -5.07
CA ILE A 433 -6.55 -3.83 -3.81
C ILE A 433 -5.68 -4.36 -2.67
N PHE A 434 -4.92 -5.41 -2.90
CA PHE A 434 -3.99 -5.97 -1.92
C PHE A 434 -2.95 -4.92 -1.49
N THR A 435 -2.32 -4.25 -2.45
CA THR A 435 -1.36 -3.17 -2.18
C THR A 435 -1.99 -1.99 -1.43
N GLN A 436 -3.24 -1.64 -1.74
CA GLN A 436 -3.98 -0.60 -1.03
C GLN A 436 -4.26 -0.98 0.43
N GLN A 437 -4.63 -2.24 0.69
CA GLN A 437 -4.85 -2.76 2.04
C GLN A 437 -3.57 -2.76 2.85
N LEU A 438 -2.47 -3.26 2.29
CA LEU A 438 -1.14 -3.17 2.89
C LEU A 438 -0.78 -1.72 3.22
N GLY A 439 -0.95 -0.82 2.27
CA GLY A 439 -0.60 0.59 2.38
C GLY A 439 -1.27 1.32 3.55
N ARG A 440 -2.39 0.78 4.09
CA ARG A 440 -3.05 1.38 5.27
C ARG A 440 -2.19 1.29 6.53
N GLY A 441 -1.50 0.16 6.69
CA GLY A 441 -0.58 -0.05 7.81
C GLY A 441 0.83 0.47 7.58
N LEU A 442 1.23 0.81 6.34
CA LEU A 442 2.63 1.11 6.05
C LEU A 442 3.04 2.58 6.33
N ARG A 443 2.18 3.39 6.94
CA ARG A 443 2.58 4.72 7.39
C ARG A 443 3.47 4.64 8.62
N LYS A 444 4.54 5.42 8.63
CA LYS A 444 5.35 5.62 9.82
C LYS A 444 4.57 6.39 10.86
N ALA A 445 4.55 5.90 12.09
CA ALA A 445 3.94 6.55 13.24
C ALA A 445 4.86 6.44 14.45
N SER A 446 4.72 7.34 15.41
CA SER A 446 5.49 7.30 16.65
C SER A 446 5.11 6.05 17.45
N GLY A 447 6.10 5.29 17.90
CA GLY A 447 5.88 4.06 18.67
C GLY A 447 5.46 2.85 17.84
N LYS A 448 5.62 2.89 16.51
CA LYS A 448 5.33 1.81 15.60
C LYS A 448 6.59 1.46 14.81
N ASP A 449 7.12 0.28 15.06
CA ASP A 449 8.37 -0.19 14.46
C ASP A 449 8.13 -0.95 13.14
N CYS A 450 7.06 -1.75 13.07
CA CYS A 450 6.69 -2.51 11.88
C CYS A 450 5.17 -2.74 11.80
N VAL A 451 4.75 -3.35 10.70
CA VAL A 451 3.39 -3.86 10.51
C VAL A 451 3.43 -5.36 10.30
N VAL A 452 2.67 -6.09 11.07
CA VAL A 452 2.48 -7.53 10.87
C VAL A 452 1.29 -7.74 9.93
N VAL A 453 1.53 -8.46 8.83
CA VAL A 453 0.50 -8.82 7.86
C VAL A 453 0.33 -10.34 7.88
N ILE A 454 -0.87 -10.80 8.20
CA ILE A 454 -1.21 -12.24 8.21
C ILE A 454 -2.25 -12.47 7.13
N ASP A 455 -1.88 -13.21 6.09
CA ASP A 455 -2.73 -13.47 4.94
C ASP A 455 -3.12 -14.95 4.90
N PHE A 456 -4.42 -15.22 5.07
CA PHE A 456 -4.97 -16.58 5.09
C PHE A 456 -5.26 -17.05 3.67
N ILE A 457 -4.37 -17.88 3.14
CA ILE A 457 -4.33 -18.32 1.75
C ILE A 457 -5.14 -19.62 1.58
N GLY A 458 -6.35 -19.49 1.01
CA GLY A 458 -7.19 -20.62 0.61
C GLY A 458 -6.72 -21.27 -0.70
N ASN A 459 -7.49 -22.23 -1.19
CA ASN A 459 -7.24 -22.87 -2.49
C ASN A 459 -7.86 -22.05 -3.64
N TYR A 460 -7.28 -20.88 -3.92
CA TYR A 460 -7.81 -19.93 -4.91
C TYR A 460 -6.96 -19.88 -6.18
N ALA A 461 -7.61 -19.85 -7.34
CA ALA A 461 -6.93 -19.72 -8.63
C ALA A 461 -6.13 -18.41 -8.77
N ASN A 462 -6.49 -17.37 -8.01
CA ASN A 462 -5.87 -16.03 -8.10
C ASN A 462 -4.72 -15.80 -7.09
N ASN A 463 -4.26 -16.83 -6.37
CA ASN A 463 -3.16 -16.68 -5.42
C ASN A 463 -1.86 -16.17 -6.05
N TYR A 464 -1.68 -16.37 -7.37
CA TYR A 464 -0.56 -15.81 -8.14
C TYR A 464 -0.49 -14.29 -8.12
N LEU A 465 -1.59 -13.59 -7.75
CA LEU A 465 -1.60 -12.14 -7.60
C LEU A 465 -0.83 -11.65 -6.36
N ILE A 466 -0.66 -12.51 -5.35
CA ILE A 466 0.08 -12.16 -4.12
C ILE A 466 1.54 -11.84 -4.43
N PRO A 467 2.34 -12.74 -5.06
CA PRO A 467 3.70 -12.39 -5.44
C PRO A 467 3.79 -11.20 -6.40
N ILE A 468 2.82 -11.04 -7.30
CA ILE A 468 2.77 -9.87 -8.19
C ILE A 468 2.60 -8.57 -7.39
N ALA A 469 1.76 -8.58 -6.36
CA ALA A 469 1.56 -7.41 -5.51
C ALA A 469 2.76 -7.09 -4.62
N LEU A 470 3.46 -8.11 -4.12
CA LEU A 470 4.62 -7.95 -3.23
C LEU A 470 5.90 -7.60 -4.00
N TYR A 471 6.19 -8.30 -5.10
CA TYR A 471 7.48 -8.21 -5.81
C TYR A 471 7.41 -7.46 -7.14
N GLY A 472 6.24 -7.02 -7.54
CA GLY A 472 6.00 -6.41 -8.84
C GLY A 472 5.59 -7.43 -9.92
N HIS A 473 5.10 -6.90 -11.02
CA HIS A 473 4.62 -7.69 -12.14
C HIS A 473 5.79 -8.26 -12.95
N THR A 474 5.72 -9.53 -13.28
CA THR A 474 6.60 -10.18 -14.26
C THR A 474 5.77 -11.00 -15.25
N GLY A 475 6.18 -11.02 -16.51
CA GLY A 475 5.59 -11.88 -17.54
C GLY A 475 6.09 -13.33 -17.47
N ASP A 476 7.11 -13.60 -16.68
CA ASP A 476 7.81 -14.88 -16.58
C ASP A 476 7.46 -15.61 -15.27
N ARG A 477 6.97 -16.86 -15.40
CA ARG A 477 6.64 -17.72 -14.25
C ARG A 477 7.86 -18.07 -13.41
N ASP A 478 9.01 -18.29 -14.06
CA ASP A 478 10.23 -18.66 -13.33
C ASP A 478 10.79 -17.48 -12.55
N VAL A 479 10.64 -16.26 -13.05
CA VAL A 479 10.94 -15.04 -12.29
C VAL A 479 9.98 -14.90 -11.12
N ALA A 480 8.68 -15.13 -11.31
CA ALA A 480 7.70 -15.10 -10.23
C ALA A 480 8.00 -16.16 -9.14
N ARG A 481 8.40 -17.37 -9.54
CA ARG A 481 8.84 -18.44 -8.61
C ARG A 481 10.11 -18.06 -7.86
N LYS A 482 11.12 -17.47 -8.55
CA LYS A 482 12.34 -16.98 -7.90
C LYS A 482 12.04 -15.85 -6.92
N ASN A 483 11.10 -14.97 -7.25
CA ASN A 483 10.67 -13.91 -6.36
C ASN A 483 10.05 -14.46 -5.06
N LEU A 484 9.29 -15.56 -5.12
CA LEU A 484 8.74 -16.24 -3.93
C LEU A 484 9.83 -16.86 -3.03
N GLN A 485 11.04 -17.02 -3.54
CA GLN A 485 12.20 -17.46 -2.74
C GLN A 485 12.91 -16.27 -2.05
N ARG A 486 12.56 -15.04 -2.42
CA ARG A 486 13.06 -13.85 -1.74
C ARG A 486 12.26 -13.63 -0.47
N GLU A 487 12.90 -13.74 0.65
CA GLU A 487 12.27 -13.58 1.96
C GLU A 487 12.27 -12.12 2.44
N THR A 488 12.82 -11.19 1.63
CA THR A 488 12.93 -9.78 2.03
C THR A 488 12.66 -8.81 0.88
N ILE A 489 12.09 -7.65 1.22
CA ILE A 489 11.99 -6.45 0.36
C ILE A 489 12.44 -5.25 1.22
N GLY A 490 13.63 -4.69 0.94
CA GLY A 490 14.25 -3.72 1.84
C GLY A 490 14.42 -4.32 3.23
N VAL A 491 13.89 -3.66 4.25
CA VAL A 491 13.88 -4.14 5.65
C VAL A 491 12.61 -4.93 6.02
N SER A 492 11.72 -5.18 5.07
CA SER A 492 10.50 -5.98 5.26
C SER A 492 10.78 -7.46 5.02
N SER A 493 10.14 -8.35 5.77
CA SER A 493 10.25 -9.80 5.59
C SER A 493 8.97 -10.42 5.05
N ILE A 494 9.13 -11.49 4.26
CA ILE A 494 8.02 -12.22 3.64
C ILE A 494 8.25 -13.71 3.91
N SER A 495 7.29 -14.34 4.56
CA SER A 495 7.31 -15.77 4.86
C SER A 495 5.99 -16.42 4.49
N PHE A 496 6.06 -17.66 4.03
CA PHE A 496 4.89 -18.48 3.72
C PHE A 496 5.02 -19.82 4.47
N ASP A 497 3.96 -20.28 5.10
CA ASP A 497 3.92 -21.66 5.51
C ASP A 497 3.96 -22.61 4.29
N LYS A 498 4.28 -23.88 4.53
CA LYS A 498 4.47 -24.86 3.45
C LYS A 498 3.24 -25.00 2.57
N ILE A 499 2.06 -25.11 3.16
CA ILE A 499 0.80 -25.30 2.44
C ILE A 499 0.43 -24.03 1.65
N ALA A 500 0.55 -22.86 2.27
CA ALA A 500 0.30 -21.59 1.60
C ALA A 500 1.23 -21.39 0.40
N ARG A 501 2.53 -21.70 0.56
CA ARG A 501 3.52 -21.64 -0.52
C ARG A 501 3.16 -22.58 -1.66
N GLU A 502 2.78 -23.82 -1.36
CA GLU A 502 2.33 -24.80 -2.37
C GLU A 502 1.09 -24.31 -3.12
N ARG A 503 0.10 -23.71 -2.44
CA ARG A 503 -1.10 -23.14 -3.06
C ARG A 503 -0.77 -21.96 -3.99
N VAL A 504 0.14 -21.08 -3.60
CA VAL A 504 0.60 -19.97 -4.45
C VAL A 504 1.35 -20.50 -5.67
N LEU A 505 2.25 -21.45 -5.51
CA LEU A 505 2.98 -22.10 -6.62
C LEU A 505 2.03 -22.81 -7.58
N ALA A 506 1.08 -23.59 -7.07
CA ALA A 506 0.09 -24.27 -7.91
C ALA A 506 -0.76 -23.28 -8.72
N SER A 507 -1.13 -22.15 -8.12
CA SER A 507 -1.86 -21.09 -8.84
C SER A 507 -1.00 -20.40 -9.90
N LEU A 508 0.31 -20.21 -9.66
CA LEU A 508 1.26 -19.70 -10.66
C LEU A 508 1.41 -20.64 -11.85
N ASP A 509 1.39 -21.95 -11.60
CA ASP A 509 1.53 -22.96 -12.67
C ASP A 509 0.34 -22.96 -13.63
N THR A 510 -0.84 -22.65 -13.12
CA THR A 510 -2.09 -22.58 -13.89
C THR A 510 -2.40 -21.17 -14.40
N ALA A 511 -1.75 -20.14 -13.86
CA ALA A 511 -1.99 -18.75 -14.24
C ALA A 511 -1.56 -18.47 -15.69
N ASP A 512 -2.42 -17.80 -16.44
CA ASP A 512 -2.04 -17.23 -17.73
C ASP A 512 -1.42 -15.83 -17.52
N LEU A 513 -0.13 -15.79 -17.17
CA LEU A 513 0.62 -14.54 -17.04
C LEU A 513 0.81 -13.84 -18.38
N SER A 514 0.60 -14.56 -19.47
CA SER A 514 0.62 -14.05 -20.84
C SER A 514 -0.75 -13.56 -21.31
N ASN A 515 -1.72 -13.37 -20.41
CA ASN A 515 -3.05 -12.90 -20.74
C ASN A 515 -2.98 -11.54 -21.46
N MET A 516 -3.64 -11.44 -22.61
CA MET A 516 -3.66 -10.23 -23.44
C MET A 516 -4.10 -8.96 -22.68
N LYS A 517 -4.94 -9.11 -21.65
CA LYS A 517 -5.36 -7.97 -20.81
C LYS A 517 -4.19 -7.45 -19.97
N LEU A 518 -3.41 -8.34 -19.35
CA LEU A 518 -2.23 -7.99 -18.57
C LEU A 518 -1.13 -7.39 -19.46
N LEU A 519 -0.85 -8.01 -20.60
CA LEU A 519 0.12 -7.49 -21.56
C LEU A 519 -0.30 -6.11 -22.09
N SER A 520 -1.60 -5.91 -22.34
CA SER A 520 -2.13 -4.62 -22.75
C SER A 520 -1.96 -3.55 -21.67
N GLN A 521 -2.17 -3.89 -20.41
CA GLN A 521 -1.95 -2.96 -19.29
C GLN A 521 -0.48 -2.56 -19.18
N GLN A 522 0.45 -3.53 -19.28
CA GLN A 522 1.90 -3.28 -19.27
C GLN A 522 2.32 -2.37 -20.44
N TYR A 523 1.80 -2.66 -21.64
CA TYR A 523 2.05 -1.84 -22.83
C TYR A 523 1.55 -0.40 -22.63
N GLN A 524 0.31 -0.24 -22.18
CA GLN A 524 -0.27 1.07 -21.96
C GLN A 524 0.49 1.85 -20.88
N GLN A 525 0.88 1.19 -19.79
CA GLN A 525 1.67 1.82 -18.75
C GLN A 525 2.99 2.35 -19.31
N MET A 526 3.76 1.52 -20.01
CA MET A 526 5.03 1.93 -20.63
C MET A 526 4.84 3.08 -21.62
N ARG A 527 3.78 2.99 -22.44
CA ARG A 527 3.43 4.05 -23.41
C ARG A 527 3.17 5.39 -22.73
N TYR A 528 2.51 5.36 -21.59
CA TYR A 528 2.22 6.59 -20.82
C TYR A 528 3.48 7.16 -20.17
N GLU A 529 4.28 6.32 -19.54
CA GLU A 529 5.53 6.74 -18.93
C GLU A 529 6.48 7.42 -19.95
N LEU A 530 6.51 6.90 -21.17
CA LEU A 530 7.38 7.43 -22.23
C LEU A 530 6.77 8.60 -23.02
N GLY A 531 5.45 8.83 -22.94
CA GLY A 531 4.74 9.80 -23.77
C GLY A 531 4.75 9.49 -25.28
N ARG A 532 5.29 8.32 -25.66
CA ARG A 532 5.39 7.84 -27.05
C ARG A 532 5.06 6.36 -27.13
N ILE A 533 4.92 5.84 -28.34
CA ILE A 533 4.80 4.40 -28.57
C ILE A 533 6.08 3.72 -28.07
N PRO A 534 5.99 2.76 -27.13
CA PRO A 534 7.14 2.04 -26.61
C PRO A 534 7.84 1.23 -27.71
N MET A 535 9.14 1.25 -27.70
CA MET A 535 9.98 0.40 -28.54
C MET A 535 10.26 -0.93 -27.83
N LEU A 536 10.66 -1.91 -28.58
CA LEU A 536 11.05 -3.22 -28.07
C LEU A 536 12.09 -3.10 -26.95
N MET A 537 13.09 -2.23 -27.10
CA MET A 537 14.15 -2.02 -26.12
C MET A 537 13.69 -1.35 -24.82
N ASP A 538 12.62 -0.57 -24.85
CA ASP A 538 12.07 0.04 -23.62
C ASP A 538 11.56 -1.04 -22.67
N PHE A 539 10.94 -2.08 -23.20
CA PHE A 539 10.54 -3.26 -22.41
C PHE A 539 11.71 -4.16 -22.09
N ALA A 540 12.60 -4.44 -23.04
CA ALA A 540 13.73 -5.35 -22.85
C ALA A 540 14.67 -4.91 -21.73
N ARG A 541 14.84 -3.61 -21.52
CA ARG A 541 15.62 -3.04 -20.41
C ARG A 541 15.01 -3.30 -19.04
N ARG A 542 13.69 -3.48 -18.95
CA ARG A 542 12.99 -3.77 -17.70
C ARG A 542 12.77 -5.27 -17.51
N ASP A 543 12.21 -5.91 -18.51
CA ASP A 543 11.91 -7.35 -18.54
C ASP A 543 11.89 -7.86 -19.99
N ALA A 544 12.98 -8.48 -20.41
CA ALA A 544 13.10 -9.02 -21.77
C ALA A 544 12.04 -10.10 -22.05
N SER A 545 11.56 -10.84 -21.04
CA SER A 545 10.54 -11.88 -21.20
C SER A 545 9.19 -11.33 -21.65
N LEU A 546 8.85 -10.09 -21.25
CA LEU A 546 7.64 -9.40 -21.68
C LEU A 546 7.62 -9.20 -23.21
N VAL A 547 8.76 -8.86 -23.81
CA VAL A 547 8.87 -8.65 -25.25
C VAL A 547 8.57 -9.93 -26.01
N PHE A 548 9.20 -11.04 -25.60
CA PHE A 548 8.95 -12.34 -26.20
C PHE A 548 7.50 -12.77 -26.05
N THR A 549 6.90 -12.50 -24.88
CA THR A 549 5.49 -12.84 -24.63
C THR A 549 4.56 -11.99 -25.48
N MET A 550 4.80 -10.70 -25.64
CA MET A 550 4.02 -9.80 -26.50
C MET A 550 4.13 -10.22 -27.97
N ALA A 551 5.35 -10.55 -28.43
CA ALA A 551 5.59 -10.99 -29.79
C ALA A 551 4.93 -12.34 -30.07
N SER A 552 5.04 -13.32 -29.16
CA SER A 552 4.48 -14.67 -29.37
C SER A 552 2.95 -14.70 -29.45
N LYS A 553 2.25 -13.71 -28.92
CA LYS A 553 0.78 -13.63 -28.95
C LYS A 553 0.23 -13.01 -30.24
N ASN A 554 1.06 -12.34 -31.05
CA ASN A 554 0.65 -11.60 -32.25
C ASN A 554 1.62 -11.76 -33.44
N ASP A 555 2.34 -12.86 -33.52
CA ASP A 555 3.38 -13.18 -34.51
C ASP A 555 4.67 -12.37 -34.34
N ASP A 556 4.59 -11.09 -34.05
CA ASP A 556 5.72 -10.21 -33.74
C ASP A 556 5.31 -9.06 -32.84
N TYR A 557 6.31 -8.32 -32.30
CA TYR A 557 6.08 -7.17 -31.41
C TYR A 557 5.31 -6.03 -32.13
N LEU A 558 5.59 -5.78 -33.39
CA LEU A 558 4.94 -4.72 -34.16
C LEU A 558 3.46 -5.01 -34.37
N SER A 559 3.12 -6.28 -34.61
CA SER A 559 1.73 -6.76 -34.73
C SER A 559 0.99 -6.62 -33.40
N PHE A 560 1.67 -6.87 -32.26
CA PHE A 560 1.12 -6.59 -30.94
C PHE A 560 0.84 -5.07 -30.78
N VAL A 561 1.80 -4.20 -31.09
CA VAL A 561 1.63 -2.73 -31.01
C VAL A 561 0.47 -2.27 -31.87
N ARG A 562 0.36 -2.73 -33.13
CA ARG A 562 -0.76 -2.41 -34.02
C ARG A 562 -2.11 -2.81 -33.45
N SER A 563 -2.17 -3.90 -32.75
CA SER A 563 -3.41 -4.36 -32.11
C SER A 563 -3.85 -3.45 -30.95
N ARG A 564 -2.94 -2.63 -30.38
CA ARG A 564 -3.20 -1.73 -29.25
C ARG A 564 -3.38 -0.27 -29.69
N GLU A 565 -2.75 0.15 -30.78
CA GLU A 565 -2.79 1.51 -31.28
C GLU A 565 -3.85 1.67 -32.37
N LYS A 566 -4.99 2.25 -32.03
CA LYS A 566 -6.10 2.50 -32.99
C LYS A 566 -5.67 3.36 -34.18
N SER A 567 -4.71 4.26 -34.00
CA SER A 567 -4.14 5.09 -35.06
C SER A 567 -3.36 4.29 -36.09
N LEU A 568 -2.68 3.21 -35.66
CA LEU A 568 -1.89 2.33 -36.53
C LEU A 568 -2.75 1.26 -37.23
N SER A 569 -3.95 0.98 -36.72
CA SER A 569 -4.85 -0.02 -37.29
C SER A 569 -5.58 0.46 -38.55
N ARG A 570 -5.55 1.76 -38.89
CA ARG A 570 -6.37 2.38 -39.93
C ARG A 570 -5.65 2.68 -41.27
N GLY A 571 -4.45 2.14 -41.52
CA GLY A 571 -3.84 2.26 -42.83
C GLY A 571 -2.32 2.03 -42.93
N LYS A 572 -1.84 1.74 -44.15
CA LYS A 572 -0.41 1.55 -44.45
C LYS A 572 0.46 2.77 -44.06
N ASN A 573 -0.08 3.98 -44.15
CA ASN A 573 0.64 5.22 -43.83
C ASN A 573 0.99 5.38 -42.34
N ALA A 574 0.19 4.82 -41.44
CA ALA A 574 0.47 4.87 -40.00
C ALA A 574 1.67 3.97 -39.59
N THR A 575 1.90 2.90 -40.38
CA THR A 575 3.06 2.02 -40.17
C THR A 575 4.36 2.69 -40.62
N ILE A 576 4.32 3.45 -41.68
CA ILE A 576 5.47 4.22 -42.22
C ILE A 576 5.88 5.29 -41.19
N SER A 577 4.92 6.04 -40.64
CA SER A 577 5.18 7.04 -39.60
C SER A 577 5.79 6.45 -38.33
N TYR A 578 5.40 5.22 -37.95
CA TYR A 578 6.00 4.53 -36.81
C TYR A 578 7.43 4.06 -37.10
N LEU A 579 7.69 3.55 -38.30
CA LEU A 579 9.04 3.17 -38.73
C LEU A 579 9.95 4.41 -38.89
N GLU A 580 9.43 5.53 -39.37
CA GLU A 580 10.15 6.79 -39.42
C GLU A 580 10.49 7.34 -38.02
N GLN A 581 9.60 7.18 -37.04
CA GLN A 581 9.89 7.47 -35.62
C GLN A 581 10.98 6.55 -35.05
N LEU A 582 10.98 5.25 -35.39
CA LEU A 582 12.02 4.32 -35.00
C LEU A 582 13.38 4.68 -35.61
N GLU A 583 13.40 5.07 -36.90
CA GLU A 583 14.63 5.48 -37.61
C GLU A 583 15.18 6.81 -37.10
N SER A 584 14.34 7.70 -36.56
CA SER A 584 14.75 9.01 -36.03
C SER A 584 15.30 8.94 -34.60
N THR A 585 15.30 7.80 -33.96
CA THR A 585 15.76 7.64 -32.58
C THR A 585 17.22 7.18 -32.52
N SER A 586 17.93 7.57 -31.44
CA SER A 586 19.34 7.21 -31.23
C SER A 586 19.61 5.69 -31.22
N ASP A 587 18.59 4.87 -31.01
CA ASP A 587 18.71 3.40 -31.02
C ASP A 587 18.86 2.83 -32.45
N ALA A 588 18.26 3.48 -33.45
CA ALA A 588 18.50 3.15 -34.87
C ALA A 588 19.92 3.47 -35.33
N GLN A 589 20.53 4.54 -34.79
CA GLN A 589 21.91 4.93 -35.09
C GLN A 589 22.96 3.98 -34.49
N ASN A 590 22.59 3.20 -33.47
CA ASN A 590 23.49 2.26 -32.81
C ASN A 590 23.41 0.81 -33.34
N GLY A 591 22.67 0.56 -34.42
CA GLY A 591 22.60 -0.74 -35.06
C GLY A 591 21.92 -1.84 -34.23
N VAL A 592 21.02 -1.47 -33.35
CA VAL A 592 20.28 -2.37 -32.45
C VAL A 592 18.86 -2.63 -33.02
N LEU A 593 18.78 -2.97 -34.32
CA LEU A 593 17.59 -3.50 -34.95
C LEU A 593 17.82 -4.96 -35.34
#